data_b7bcdfbe65efe1689c3b2800fe7a5740
#
_entry.id   b7bcdfbe65efe1689c3b2800fe7a5740
#
_cell.length_a   1.000
_cell.length_b   1.000
_cell.length_c   1.000
_cell.angle_alpha   90.00
_cell.angle_beta   90.00
_cell.angle_gamma   90.00
#
_symmetry.space_group_name_H-M   'P 1'
#
loop_
_entity.id
_entity.type
_entity.pdbx_description
1 polymer ?
#
loop_
_entity_poly.entity_id
_entity_poly.type
_entity_poly.pdbx_seq_one_letter_code
_entity_poly.pdbx_strand_id
1 'polypeptide(L)'
;PTRADRWLVVPALTSDDTLVYLSTGSPAMTETKETELKNIQVFENFRWRKYLHNLGLARFEKFRRYYGDWLCRTWRDQEQPELRLQGLHIYQKRQKTHQPGEEPLQVTAKRIWRHWCNKDKADSIDKQIDLKLGIAAN
;
A
#
# COMPACT_ATOMS: atom_id res chain seq x y z
N PRO A 1 28.34 -3.49 4.29
CA PRO A 1 27.05 -3.09 4.84
C PRO A 1 25.90 -3.76 4.09
N THR A 2 24.96 -4.28 4.85
CA THR A 2 23.80 -4.96 4.29
C THR A 2 22.82 -3.91 3.75
N ARG A 3 22.54 -3.97 2.46
CA ARG A 3 21.48 -3.17 1.88
C ARG A 3 20.17 -3.90 2.04
N ALA A 4 19.09 -3.15 2.14
CA ALA A 4 17.74 -3.67 2.14
C ALA A 4 16.91 -2.95 1.11
N ASP A 5 16.13 -3.70 0.34
CA ASP A 5 15.11 -3.14 -0.52
C ASP A 5 13.87 -2.82 0.31
N ARG A 6 13.32 -1.63 0.13
CA ARG A 6 12.12 -1.18 0.81
C ARG A 6 11.13 -0.63 -0.22
N TRP A 7 9.88 -0.97 -0.04
CA TRP A 7 8.83 -0.45 -0.92
C TRP A 7 7.52 -0.35 -0.14
N LEU A 8 6.59 0.43 -0.67
CA LEU A 8 5.28 0.60 -0.06
C LEU A 8 4.24 -0.22 -0.81
N VAL A 9 3.31 -0.77 -0.05
CA VAL A 9 2.12 -1.44 -0.58
C VAL A 9 0.91 -0.82 0.10
N VAL A 10 -0.09 -0.47 -0.69
CA VAL A 10 -1.26 0.28 -0.21
C VAL A 10 -2.53 -0.50 -0.54
N PRO A 11 -2.90 -1.48 0.27
CA PRO A 11 -4.19 -2.14 0.12
C PRO A 11 -5.31 -1.18 0.53
N ALA A 12 -6.36 -1.13 -0.27
CA ALA A 12 -7.48 -0.23 -0.03
C ALA A 12 -8.80 -0.96 -0.24
N LEU A 13 -9.82 -0.49 0.48
CA LEU A 13 -11.18 -1.03 0.37
C LEU A 13 -12.04 -0.06 -0.43
N THR A 14 -12.67 -0.56 -1.48
CA THR A 14 -13.56 0.24 -2.31
C THR A 14 -14.97 0.29 -1.73
N SER A 15 -15.81 1.15 -2.30
CA SER A 15 -17.17 1.32 -1.84
C SER A 15 -18.05 0.08 -2.02
N ASP A 16 -17.67 -0.86 -2.87
CA ASP A 16 -18.34 -2.16 -3.04
C ASP A 16 -17.67 -3.28 -2.23
N ASP A 17 -16.85 -2.92 -1.24
CA ASP A 17 -16.13 -3.85 -0.36
C ASP A 17 -15.11 -4.74 -1.07
N THR A 18 -14.58 -4.28 -2.21
CA THR A 18 -13.51 -4.98 -2.91
C THR A 18 -12.15 -4.45 -2.45
N LEU A 19 -11.19 -5.33 -2.25
CA LEU A 19 -9.81 -4.95 -1.94
C LEU A 19 -9.05 -4.70 -3.23
N VAL A 20 -8.37 -3.55 -3.31
CA VAL A 20 -7.50 -3.19 -4.43
C VAL A 20 -6.16 -2.75 -3.89
N TYR A 21 -5.10 -2.92 -4.68
CA TYR A 21 -3.80 -2.33 -4.37
C TYR A 21 -3.63 -1.05 -5.17
N LEU A 22 -3.44 0.06 -4.47
CA LEU A 22 -3.39 1.37 -5.14
C LEU A 22 -2.14 1.55 -5.98
N SER A 23 -1.08 0.80 -5.66
CA SER A 23 0.14 0.78 -6.47
C SER A 23 -0.09 0.13 -7.84
N THR A 24 -1.08 -0.76 -7.97
CA THR A 24 -1.35 -1.48 -9.21
C THR A 24 -2.66 -1.05 -9.86
N GLY A 25 -3.58 -0.49 -9.07
CA GLY A 25 -4.94 -0.25 -9.51
C GLY A 25 -5.75 -1.50 -9.75
N SER A 26 -5.20 -2.68 -9.47
CA SER A 26 -5.82 -3.97 -9.72
C SER A 26 -6.49 -4.54 -8.48
N PRO A 27 -7.49 -5.41 -8.64
CA PRO A 27 -8.02 -6.16 -7.50
C PRO A 27 -6.91 -6.91 -6.78
N ALA A 28 -7.03 -7.03 -5.47
CA ALA A 28 -6.00 -7.64 -4.64
C ALA A 28 -5.88 -9.13 -4.93
N MET A 29 -4.76 -9.50 -5.49
CA MET A 29 -4.30 -10.87 -5.62
C MET A 29 -3.00 -10.98 -4.83
N THR A 30 -2.48 -12.18 -4.66
CA THR A 30 -1.15 -12.33 -4.07
C THR A 30 -0.14 -11.64 -4.97
N GLU A 31 0.42 -10.53 -4.50
CA GLU A 31 1.40 -9.78 -5.27
C GLU A 31 2.82 -10.21 -4.89
N THR A 32 3.65 -10.39 -5.90
CA THR A 32 5.07 -10.63 -5.71
C THR A 32 5.80 -9.29 -5.57
N LYS A 33 6.99 -9.33 -4.97
CA LYS A 33 7.88 -8.17 -4.90
C LYS A 33 8.10 -7.55 -6.28
N GLU A 34 8.30 -8.38 -7.29
CA GLU A 34 8.56 -7.93 -8.65
C GLU A 34 7.37 -7.16 -9.22
N THR A 35 6.16 -7.66 -9.00
CA THR A 35 4.95 -6.98 -9.43
C THR A 35 4.79 -5.65 -8.70
N GLU A 36 4.99 -5.61 -7.40
CA GLU A 36 4.89 -4.40 -6.59
C GLU A 36 5.89 -3.34 -7.06
N LEU A 37 7.14 -3.71 -7.27
CA LEU A 37 8.17 -2.78 -7.75
C LEU A 37 7.90 -2.29 -9.17
N LYS A 38 7.45 -3.18 -10.04
CA LYS A 38 7.10 -2.83 -11.42
C LYS A 38 5.97 -1.82 -11.47
N ASN A 39 4.97 -1.99 -10.63
CA ASN A 39 3.83 -1.07 -10.55
C ASN A 39 4.23 0.30 -10.01
N ILE A 40 5.15 0.34 -9.06
CA ILE A 40 5.73 1.60 -8.58
C ILE A 40 6.48 2.29 -9.71
N GLN A 41 7.17 1.54 -10.56
CA GLN A 41 7.92 2.07 -11.69
C GLN A 41 7.02 2.63 -12.79
N VAL A 42 5.77 2.23 -12.86
CA VAL A 42 4.80 2.78 -13.83
C VAL A 42 4.54 4.26 -13.57
N PHE A 43 4.70 4.71 -12.33
CA PHE A 43 4.70 6.14 -12.04
C PHE A 43 6.10 6.70 -12.30
N GLU A 44 6.50 6.76 -13.57
CA GLU A 44 7.87 7.04 -14.00
C GLU A 44 8.40 8.42 -13.64
N ASN A 45 7.65 9.20 -12.92
CA ASN A 45 8.10 10.48 -12.45
C ASN A 45 9.02 10.28 -11.24
N PHE A 46 10.27 10.72 -11.36
CA PHE A 46 11.24 10.66 -10.28
C PHE A 46 10.73 11.31 -8.99
N ARG A 47 9.99 12.41 -9.10
CA ARG A 47 9.39 13.09 -7.95
C ARG A 47 8.37 12.21 -7.23
N TRP A 48 7.56 11.48 -8.00
CA TRP A 48 6.55 10.60 -7.46
C TRP A 48 7.18 9.43 -6.72
N ARG A 49 8.22 8.82 -7.28
CA ARG A 49 8.94 7.73 -6.61
C ARG A 49 9.60 8.19 -5.32
N LYS A 50 10.20 9.39 -5.33
CA LYS A 50 10.81 9.98 -4.14
C LYS A 50 9.76 10.28 -3.08
N TYR A 51 8.61 10.80 -3.49
CA TYR A 51 7.49 11.06 -2.59
C TYR A 51 7.03 9.77 -1.91
N LEU A 52 6.82 8.70 -2.66
CA LEU A 52 6.40 7.40 -2.11
C LEU A 52 7.45 6.83 -1.16
N HIS A 53 8.74 6.96 -1.51
CA HIS A 53 9.81 6.54 -0.62
C HIS A 53 9.78 7.33 0.70
N ASN A 54 9.60 8.63 0.63
CA ASN A 54 9.56 9.50 1.80
C ASN A 54 8.38 9.19 2.71
N LEU A 55 7.24 8.77 2.17
CA LEU A 55 6.09 8.38 2.99
C LEU A 55 6.43 7.25 3.97
N GLY A 56 7.41 6.41 3.63
CA GLY A 56 7.85 5.34 4.51
C GLY A 56 8.76 5.79 5.64
N LEU A 57 9.26 7.03 5.61
CA LEU A 57 10.16 7.54 6.63
C LEU A 57 9.38 8.20 7.76
N ALA A 58 9.78 7.93 9.01
CA ALA A 58 9.07 8.42 10.19
C ALA A 58 8.95 9.95 10.22
N ARG A 59 9.98 10.67 9.76
CA ARG A 59 9.98 12.14 9.73
C ARG A 59 8.94 12.75 8.77
N PHE A 60 8.38 11.93 7.87
CA PHE A 60 7.35 12.36 6.91
C PHE A 60 5.98 11.80 7.25
N GLU A 61 5.77 11.37 8.48
CA GLU A 61 4.51 10.76 8.91
C GLU A 61 3.27 11.62 8.60
N LYS A 62 3.38 12.93 8.80
CA LYS A 62 2.26 13.84 8.51
C LYS A 62 1.80 13.81 7.06
N PHE A 63 2.69 13.50 6.13
CA PHE A 63 2.36 13.42 4.71
C PHE A 63 1.51 12.18 4.37
N ARG A 64 1.53 11.17 5.24
CA ARG A 64 0.68 9.98 5.05
C ARG A 64 -0.80 10.36 5.13
N ARG A 65 -1.16 11.28 6.02
CA ARG A 65 -2.52 11.81 6.10
C ARG A 65 -2.91 12.52 4.81
N TYR A 66 -2.05 13.40 4.32
CA TYR A 66 -2.33 14.14 3.09
C TYR A 66 -2.46 13.20 1.89
N TYR A 67 -1.62 12.20 1.81
CA TYR A 67 -1.68 11.20 0.76
C TYR A 67 -3.01 10.43 0.81
N GLY A 68 -3.40 9.98 1.99
CA GLY A 68 -4.67 9.29 2.20
C GLY A 68 -5.87 10.15 1.85
N ASP A 69 -5.90 11.40 2.31
CA ASP A 69 -6.98 12.34 2.01
C ASP A 69 -7.09 12.60 0.50
N TRP A 70 -5.94 12.76 -0.16
CA TRP A 70 -5.89 12.96 -1.60
C TRP A 70 -6.47 11.75 -2.36
N LEU A 71 -6.09 10.55 -1.95
CA LEU A 71 -6.62 9.33 -2.56
C LEU A 71 -8.13 9.18 -2.32
N CYS A 72 -8.61 9.49 -1.13
CA CYS A 72 -10.05 9.47 -0.83
C CYS A 72 -10.84 10.38 -1.76
N ARG A 73 -10.28 11.52 -2.14
CA ARG A 73 -10.95 12.49 -3.01
C ARG A 73 -10.81 12.15 -4.49
N THR A 74 -9.66 11.64 -4.91
CA THR A 74 -9.30 11.59 -6.34
C THR A 74 -9.34 10.20 -6.94
N TRP A 75 -9.18 9.17 -6.13
CA TRP A 75 -9.11 7.82 -6.69
C TRP A 75 -10.41 7.45 -7.39
N ARG A 76 -10.28 6.88 -8.58
CA ARG A 76 -11.38 6.34 -9.37
C ARG A 76 -10.93 5.06 -10.05
N ASP A 77 -11.83 4.07 -10.13
CA ASP A 77 -11.56 2.88 -10.91
C ASP A 77 -11.77 3.21 -12.38
N GLN A 78 -10.87 2.73 -13.25
CA GLN A 78 -10.96 2.97 -14.68
C GLN A 78 -12.18 2.31 -15.32
N GLU A 79 -12.54 1.12 -14.85
CA GLU A 79 -13.68 0.36 -15.39
C GLU A 79 -15.00 0.70 -14.71
N GLN A 80 -14.95 1.10 -13.45
CA GLN A 80 -16.12 1.44 -12.64
C GLN A 80 -15.90 2.79 -11.96
N PRO A 81 -15.99 3.90 -12.72
CA PRO A 81 -15.64 5.23 -12.17
C PRO A 81 -16.51 5.71 -11.02
N GLU A 82 -17.66 5.06 -10.79
CA GLU A 82 -18.53 5.36 -9.66
C GLU A 82 -17.96 4.87 -8.31
N LEU A 83 -17.03 3.94 -8.33
CA LEU A 83 -16.42 3.44 -7.10
C LEU A 83 -15.53 4.48 -6.46
N ARG A 84 -15.58 4.52 -5.14
CA ARG A 84 -14.75 5.38 -4.29
C ARG A 84 -14.01 4.50 -3.30
N LEU A 85 -13.04 5.07 -2.60
CA LEU A 85 -12.37 4.37 -1.51
C LEU A 85 -13.14 4.58 -0.20
N GLN A 86 -13.21 3.53 0.60
CA GLN A 86 -13.66 3.62 1.98
C GLN A 86 -12.51 3.90 2.93
N GLY A 87 -11.35 3.33 2.65
CA GLY A 87 -10.15 3.49 3.45
C GLY A 87 -8.99 2.69 2.88
N LEU A 88 -7.84 2.83 3.51
CA LEU A 88 -6.62 2.18 3.07
C LEU A 88 -5.66 1.95 4.24
N HIS A 89 -4.77 1.00 4.06
CA HIS A 89 -3.61 0.82 4.92
C HIS A 89 -2.35 1.02 4.09
N ILE A 90 -1.29 1.50 4.73
CA ILE A 90 0.02 1.60 4.09
C ILE A 90 0.97 0.66 4.82
N TYR A 91 1.55 -0.26 4.08
CA TYR A 91 2.58 -1.17 4.57
C TYR A 91 3.91 -0.81 3.95
N GLN A 92 4.95 -0.84 4.77
CA GLN A 92 6.32 -0.81 4.28
C GLN A 92 6.85 -2.24 4.28
N LYS A 93 7.22 -2.73 3.12
CA LYS A 93 7.87 -4.02 2.98
C LYS A 93 9.37 -3.84 2.89
N ARG A 94 10.09 -4.83 3.39
CA ARG A 94 11.55 -4.82 3.42
C ARG A 94 12.07 -6.20 3.13
N GLN A 95 13.10 -6.26 2.31
CA GLN A 95 13.85 -7.49 2.07
C GLN A 95 15.33 -7.15 2.04
N LYS A 96 16.13 -7.84 2.86
CA LYS A 96 17.59 -7.65 2.83
C LYS A 96 18.13 -8.16 1.49
N THR A 97 19.09 -7.44 0.93
CA THR A 97 19.77 -7.85 -0.28
C THR A 97 20.59 -9.10 0.02
N HIS A 98 20.48 -10.10 -0.82
CA HIS A 98 21.28 -11.30 -0.75
C HIS A 98 22.34 -11.31 -1.85
N GLN A 99 23.43 -12.07 -1.64
CA GLN A 99 24.47 -12.21 -2.65
C GLN A 99 24.08 -13.27 -3.68
N PRO A 100 24.66 -13.19 -4.91
CA PRO A 100 24.39 -14.21 -5.92
C PRO A 100 24.71 -15.61 -5.37
N GLY A 101 23.79 -16.55 -5.56
CA GLY A 101 23.92 -17.91 -5.06
C GLY A 101 23.38 -18.15 -3.66
N GLU A 102 23.02 -17.11 -2.92
CA GLU A 102 22.34 -17.24 -1.64
C GLU A 102 20.82 -17.28 -1.85
N GLU A 103 20.10 -17.94 -0.95
CA GLU A 103 18.64 -17.92 -0.98
C GLU A 103 18.15 -16.53 -0.62
N PRO A 104 17.09 -16.04 -1.31
CA PRO A 104 16.46 -14.77 -0.95
C PRO A 104 15.95 -14.79 0.49
N LEU A 105 16.25 -13.73 1.24
CA LEU A 105 15.78 -13.58 2.60
C LEU A 105 14.29 -13.26 2.60
N GLN A 106 13.62 -13.64 3.69
CA GLN A 106 12.19 -13.43 3.85
C GLN A 106 11.84 -11.95 3.80
N VAL A 107 10.75 -11.65 3.11
CA VAL A 107 10.18 -10.29 3.09
C VAL A 107 9.46 -10.05 4.40
N THR A 108 9.74 -8.93 5.04
CA THR A 108 9.01 -8.48 6.20
C THR A 108 8.10 -7.32 5.83
N ALA A 109 6.98 -7.19 6.52
CA ALA A 109 6.02 -6.14 6.27
C ALA A 109 5.64 -5.47 7.59
N LYS A 110 5.56 -4.15 7.56
CA LYS A 110 5.15 -3.36 8.71
C LYS A 110 4.06 -2.38 8.27
N ARG A 111 2.90 -2.41 8.95
CA ARG A 111 1.88 -1.40 8.71
C ARG A 111 2.32 -0.10 9.36
N ILE A 112 2.40 0.97 8.56
CA ILE A 112 2.84 2.28 9.01
C ILE A 112 1.72 3.31 9.08
N TRP A 113 0.55 3.01 8.47
CA TRP A 113 -0.56 3.95 8.46
C TRP A 113 -1.88 3.23 8.22
N ARG A 114 -2.93 3.72 8.88
CA ARG A 114 -4.32 3.40 8.59
C ARG A 114 -5.03 4.71 8.24
N HIS A 115 -5.81 4.70 7.18
CA HIS A 115 -6.51 5.89 6.75
C HIS A 115 -7.96 5.55 6.42
N TRP A 116 -8.87 6.35 6.93
CA TRP A 116 -10.31 6.14 6.73
C TRP A 116 -10.88 7.34 6.01
N CYS A 117 -11.53 7.10 4.87
CA CYS A 117 -12.26 8.15 4.15
C CYS A 117 -13.52 8.53 4.92
N ASN A 118 -14.10 7.56 5.65
CA ASN A 118 -15.19 7.78 6.59
C ASN A 118 -14.79 7.26 7.97
N LYS A 119 -14.48 8.16 8.88
CA LYS A 119 -14.01 7.82 10.23
C LYS A 119 -15.04 7.04 11.05
N ASP A 120 -16.33 7.23 10.78
CA ASP A 120 -17.40 6.54 11.51
C ASP A 120 -17.39 5.03 11.23
N LYS A 121 -16.78 4.61 10.13
CA LYS A 121 -16.66 3.20 9.73
C LYS A 121 -15.28 2.63 9.93
N ALA A 122 -14.41 3.30 10.69
CA ALA A 122 -13.01 2.94 10.84
C ALA A 122 -12.81 1.48 11.22
N ASP A 123 -13.49 1.01 12.26
CA ASP A 123 -13.33 -0.37 12.73
C ASP A 123 -13.76 -1.39 11.68
N SER A 124 -14.85 -1.15 11.01
CA SER A 124 -15.35 -2.02 9.94
C SER A 124 -14.38 -2.07 8.76
N ILE A 125 -13.86 -0.92 8.36
CA ILE A 125 -12.90 -0.82 7.25
C ILE A 125 -11.63 -1.60 7.58
N ASP A 126 -11.06 -1.36 8.75
CA ASP A 126 -9.83 -2.05 9.18
C ASP A 126 -10.02 -3.55 9.25
N LYS A 127 -11.15 -3.98 9.82
CA LYS A 127 -11.46 -5.40 9.94
C LYS A 127 -11.59 -6.08 8.58
N GLN A 128 -12.25 -5.43 7.64
CA GLN A 128 -12.42 -5.97 6.29
C GLN A 128 -11.10 -6.04 5.53
N ILE A 129 -10.27 -5.01 5.63
CA ILE A 129 -8.96 -5.01 5.00
C ILE A 129 -8.10 -6.15 5.58
N ASP A 130 -8.03 -6.25 6.89
CA ASP A 130 -7.25 -7.31 7.54
C ASP A 130 -7.73 -8.70 7.17
N LEU A 131 -9.05 -8.89 7.14
CA LEU A 131 -9.64 -10.17 6.77
C LEU A 131 -9.28 -10.56 5.34
N LYS A 132 -9.39 -9.64 4.40
CA LYS A 132 -9.10 -9.88 2.99
C LYS A 132 -7.60 -10.08 2.73
N LEU A 133 -6.74 -9.49 3.57
CA LEU A 133 -5.30 -9.72 3.50
C LEU A 133 -4.88 -11.01 4.20
N GLY A 134 -5.79 -11.69 4.88
CA GLY A 134 -5.48 -12.90 5.64
C GLY A 134 -4.74 -12.63 6.94
N ILE A 135 -4.85 -11.42 7.49
CA ILE A 135 -4.24 -11.06 8.76
C ILE A 135 -5.21 -11.42 9.88
N ALA A 136 -4.70 -12.12 10.89
CA ALA A 136 -5.50 -12.48 12.06
C ALA A 136 -5.93 -11.21 12.80
N ALA A 137 -7.22 -11.14 13.14
CA ALA A 137 -7.73 -10.04 13.96
C ALA A 137 -7.16 -10.16 15.38
N ASN A 138 -6.46 -9.12 15.81
CA ASN A 138 -6.02 -8.97 17.20
C ASN A 138 -6.93 -8.00 17.90
#